data_a21c47d3e76b660ab4a41d3b0ccdae64
#
_entry.id   a21c47d3e76b660ab4a41d3b0ccdae64
#
_cell.length_a   1.000
_cell.length_b   1.000
_cell.length_c   1.000
_cell.angle_alpha   90.00
_cell.angle_beta   90.00
_cell.angle_gamma   90.00
#
_symmetry.space_group_name_H-M   'P 1'
#
loop_
_entity.id
_entity.type
_entity.pdbx_description
1 polymer ?
#
loop_
_entity_poly.entity_id
_entity_poly.type
_entity_poly.pdbx_seq_one_letter_code
_entity_poly.pdbx_strand_id
1 'polypeptide(L)'
;GGAEAFLAFIEEELKPQIERDYRIDRKRQTLMGHSLAGMFTARALTQRPDAFESFIAISPSFWFGGHALSGEIETFARNRKPTDTPVRVLLMAGQYEEALRPTAWAEDPERAARADADLARRGQVTRARDAARHLATAPAMLVDFNEIAGEDHGSVIPAAIGRGVGFGLFGAATVAAGPGAGAQSHLTG
;
A
#
# COMPACT_ATOMS: atom_id res chain seq x y z
N GLY A 1 -2.59 14.92 14.32
CA GLY A 1 -3.15 15.27 13.01
C GLY A 1 -4.58 14.77 12.90
N GLY A 2 -5.32 15.21 11.88
CA GLY A 2 -6.74 14.91 11.72
C GLY A 2 -7.11 13.49 11.23
N ALA A 3 -6.19 12.53 11.25
CA ALA A 3 -6.43 11.20 10.69
C ALA A 3 -7.58 10.44 11.39
N GLU A 4 -7.64 10.52 12.72
CA GLU A 4 -8.70 9.86 13.51
C GLU A 4 -10.07 10.50 13.25
N ALA A 5 -10.13 11.84 13.22
CA ALA A 5 -11.35 12.57 12.91
C ALA A 5 -11.81 12.29 11.45
N PHE A 6 -10.86 12.16 10.52
CA PHE A 6 -11.19 11.83 9.14
C PHE A 6 -11.68 10.39 8.98
N LEU A 7 -11.11 9.44 9.72
CA LEU A 7 -11.61 8.06 9.74
C LEU A 7 -13.01 8.00 10.34
N ALA A 8 -13.25 8.69 11.45
CA ALA A 8 -14.59 8.80 12.06
C ALA A 8 -15.61 9.40 11.08
N PHE A 9 -15.27 10.48 10.39
CA PHE A 9 -16.12 11.06 9.32
C PHE A 9 -16.47 10.02 8.25
N ILE A 10 -15.48 9.24 7.77
CA ILE A 10 -15.73 8.20 6.77
C ILE A 10 -16.71 7.15 7.29
N GLU A 11 -16.54 6.69 8.53
CA GLU A 11 -17.34 5.60 9.09
C GLU A 11 -18.72 6.04 9.56
N GLU A 12 -18.82 7.21 10.18
CA GLU A 12 -20.02 7.68 10.87
C GLU A 12 -20.93 8.56 10.00
N GLU A 13 -20.37 9.22 8.99
CA GLU A 13 -21.10 10.13 8.12
C GLU A 13 -21.12 9.67 6.66
N LEU A 14 -19.94 9.50 6.03
CA LEU A 14 -19.86 9.24 4.59
C LEU A 14 -20.41 7.86 4.22
N LYS A 15 -19.98 6.79 4.89
CA LYS A 15 -20.48 5.43 4.62
C LYS A 15 -22.00 5.34 4.78
N PRO A 16 -22.61 5.78 5.88
CA PRO A 16 -24.07 5.76 6.04
C PRO A 16 -24.80 6.55 4.96
N GLN A 17 -24.26 7.67 4.50
CA GLN A 17 -24.85 8.44 3.41
C GLN A 17 -24.82 7.67 2.09
N ILE A 18 -23.66 7.12 1.71
CA ILE A 18 -23.52 6.32 0.49
C ILE A 18 -24.40 5.06 0.53
N GLU A 19 -24.46 4.40 1.68
CA GLU A 19 -25.28 3.20 1.88
C GLU A 19 -26.80 3.47 1.78
N ARG A 20 -27.21 4.68 2.11
CA ARG A 20 -28.62 5.10 1.95
C ARG A 20 -28.93 5.44 0.50
N ASP A 21 -28.00 6.08 -0.21
CA ASP A 21 -28.26 6.65 -1.51
C ASP A 21 -27.96 5.67 -2.66
N TYR A 22 -27.17 4.63 -2.40
CA TYR A 22 -26.72 3.66 -3.40
C TYR A 22 -26.85 2.21 -2.93
N ARG A 23 -27.07 1.31 -3.87
CA ARG A 23 -26.98 -0.13 -3.63
C ARG A 23 -25.52 -0.53 -3.56
N ILE A 24 -25.01 -0.78 -2.36
CA ILE A 24 -23.63 -1.21 -2.13
C ILE A 24 -23.58 -2.55 -1.39
N ASP A 25 -22.48 -3.26 -1.55
CA ASP A 25 -22.15 -4.42 -0.73
C ASP A 25 -21.32 -3.97 0.47
N ARG A 26 -21.95 -3.94 1.66
CA ARG A 26 -21.30 -3.52 2.91
C ARG A 26 -20.13 -4.40 3.33
N LYS A 27 -20.07 -5.64 2.82
CA LYS A 27 -18.99 -6.59 3.13
C LYS A 27 -17.78 -6.47 2.19
N ARG A 28 -17.88 -5.63 1.16
CA ARG A 28 -16.87 -5.49 0.11
C ARG A 28 -16.44 -4.04 -0.07
N GLN A 29 -16.09 -3.40 1.04
CA GLN A 29 -15.62 -2.02 1.04
C GLN A 29 -14.09 -1.98 1.07
N THR A 30 -13.49 -1.12 0.26
CA THR A 30 -12.04 -0.96 0.13
C THR A 30 -11.65 0.48 0.42
N LEU A 31 -10.63 0.66 1.28
CA LEU A 31 -9.97 1.95 1.45
C LEU A 31 -8.68 1.96 0.64
N MET A 32 -8.55 2.94 -0.28
CA MET A 32 -7.36 3.10 -1.09
C MET A 32 -6.83 4.53 -1.01
N GLY A 33 -5.51 4.68 -0.84
CA GLY A 33 -4.87 5.98 -0.77
C GLY A 33 -3.44 5.97 -1.30
N HIS A 34 -2.99 7.14 -1.80
CA HIS A 34 -1.64 7.36 -2.29
C HIS A 34 -0.89 8.36 -1.39
N SER A 35 0.42 8.18 -1.22
CA SER A 35 1.31 9.08 -0.49
C SER A 35 0.88 9.26 0.98
N LEU A 36 0.53 10.46 1.42
CA LEU A 36 -0.02 10.70 2.76
C LEU A 36 -1.38 10.01 2.96
N ALA A 37 -2.21 9.91 1.93
CA ALA A 37 -3.44 9.13 2.00
C ALA A 37 -3.15 7.62 2.03
N GLY A 38 -2.04 7.15 1.43
CA GLY A 38 -1.54 5.78 1.59
C GLY A 38 -1.11 5.49 3.03
N MET A 39 -0.40 6.43 3.66
CA MET A 39 -0.08 6.37 5.08
C MET A 39 -1.34 6.36 5.96
N PHE A 40 -2.34 7.20 5.64
CA PHE A 40 -3.64 7.18 6.30
C PHE A 40 -4.33 5.82 6.17
N THR A 41 -4.32 5.22 4.98
CA THR A 41 -4.87 3.87 4.74
C THR A 41 -4.23 2.82 5.64
N ALA A 42 -2.90 2.83 5.75
CA ALA A 42 -2.19 1.91 6.63
C ALA A 42 -2.48 2.18 8.12
N ARG A 43 -2.67 3.44 8.51
CA ARG A 43 -3.08 3.80 9.87
C ARG A 43 -4.52 3.36 10.17
N ALA A 44 -5.43 3.53 9.22
CA ALA A 44 -6.80 3.04 9.36
C ALA A 44 -6.84 1.52 9.57
N LEU A 45 -5.99 0.76 8.87
CA LEU A 45 -5.83 -0.67 9.09
C LEU A 45 -5.41 -0.99 10.54
N THR A 46 -4.44 -0.28 11.11
CA THR A 46 -3.96 -0.57 12.47
C THR A 46 -4.98 -0.19 13.54
N GLN A 47 -5.80 0.82 13.32
CA GLN A 47 -6.78 1.32 14.28
C GLN A 47 -8.14 0.64 14.17
N ARG A 48 -8.60 0.38 12.96
CA ARG A 48 -9.92 -0.16 12.65
C ARG A 48 -9.84 -1.21 11.52
N PRO A 49 -9.24 -2.39 11.79
CA PRO A 49 -9.07 -3.43 10.78
C PRO A 49 -10.39 -4.00 10.24
N ASP A 50 -11.47 -3.82 10.98
CA ASP A 50 -12.83 -4.23 10.64
C ASP A 50 -13.62 -3.19 9.82
N ALA A 51 -13.07 -1.98 9.67
CA ALA A 51 -13.77 -0.91 8.96
C ALA A 51 -13.88 -1.16 7.44
N PHE A 52 -12.94 -1.90 6.87
CA PHE A 52 -12.93 -2.25 5.45
C PHE A 52 -12.47 -3.69 5.24
N GLU A 53 -12.95 -4.34 4.18
CA GLU A 53 -12.49 -5.67 3.80
C GLU A 53 -11.05 -5.63 3.25
N SER A 54 -10.70 -4.53 2.57
CA SER A 54 -9.41 -4.37 1.91
C SER A 54 -8.82 -2.99 2.16
N PHE A 55 -7.50 -2.94 2.35
CA PHE A 55 -6.73 -1.71 2.49
C PHE A 55 -5.64 -1.69 1.42
N ILE A 56 -5.59 -0.62 0.62
CA ILE A 56 -4.65 -0.47 -0.49
C ILE A 56 -3.85 0.80 -0.31
N ALA A 57 -2.57 0.66 0.03
CA ALA A 57 -1.66 1.77 0.27
C ALA A 57 -0.66 1.88 -0.89
N ILE A 58 -0.81 2.93 -1.70
CA ILE A 58 0.06 3.24 -2.82
C ILE A 58 1.11 4.24 -2.35
N SER A 59 2.38 3.88 -2.45
CA SER A 59 3.51 4.75 -2.07
C SER A 59 3.32 5.43 -0.71
N PRO A 60 2.98 4.67 0.36
CA PRO A 60 2.64 5.25 1.66
C PRO A 60 3.82 6.00 2.26
N SER A 61 3.62 7.25 2.67
CA SER A 61 4.68 8.12 3.23
C SER A 61 5.10 7.70 4.64
N PHE A 62 5.59 6.48 4.84
CA PHE A 62 5.99 5.94 6.16
C PHE A 62 7.16 6.69 6.83
N TRP A 63 7.92 7.47 6.06
CA TRP A 63 8.97 8.35 6.57
C TRP A 63 8.41 9.57 7.30
N PHE A 64 7.17 9.97 7.06
CA PHE A 64 6.55 11.12 7.69
C PHE A 64 6.28 10.86 9.18
N GLY A 65 6.42 11.90 10.01
CA GLY A 65 6.17 11.79 11.45
C GLY A 65 7.17 10.91 12.21
N GLY A 66 8.43 10.85 11.76
CA GLY A 66 9.50 10.12 12.47
C GLY A 66 9.34 8.60 12.43
N HIS A 67 8.69 8.07 11.40
CA HIS A 67 8.49 6.62 11.20
C HIS A 67 7.59 5.92 12.24
N ALA A 68 6.83 6.68 13.02
CA ALA A 68 6.00 6.13 14.10
C ALA A 68 5.05 5.02 13.62
N LEU A 69 4.48 5.16 12.42
CA LEU A 69 3.54 4.17 11.87
C LEU A 69 4.19 2.80 11.60
N SER A 70 5.48 2.74 11.29
CA SER A 70 6.17 1.44 11.11
C SER A 70 6.12 0.61 12.40
N GLY A 71 6.38 1.21 13.55
CA GLY A 71 6.28 0.55 14.85
C GLY A 71 4.83 0.19 15.25
N GLU A 72 3.86 1.02 14.85
CA GLU A 72 2.43 0.71 15.03
C GLU A 72 2.04 -0.54 14.21
N ILE A 73 2.49 -0.65 12.97
CA ILE A 73 2.25 -1.81 12.09
C ILE A 73 2.84 -3.09 12.68
N GLU A 74 4.09 -3.05 13.15
CA GLU A 74 4.71 -4.21 13.80
C GLU A 74 3.95 -4.65 15.04
N THR A 75 3.55 -3.70 15.88
CA THR A 75 2.77 -3.98 17.09
C THR A 75 1.40 -4.55 16.75
N PHE A 76 0.73 -3.99 15.76
CA PHE A 76 -0.54 -4.50 15.27
C PHE A 76 -0.39 -5.95 14.76
N ALA A 77 0.61 -6.23 13.93
CA ALA A 77 0.86 -7.57 13.38
C ALA A 77 1.10 -8.61 14.50
N ARG A 78 1.91 -8.27 15.50
CA ARG A 78 2.15 -9.16 16.66
C ARG A 78 0.93 -9.46 17.49
N ASN A 79 -0.03 -8.54 17.56
CA ASN A 79 -1.23 -8.66 18.39
C ASN A 79 -2.42 -9.34 17.68
N ARG A 80 -2.34 -9.58 16.37
CA ARG A 80 -3.37 -10.27 15.60
C ARG A 80 -3.56 -11.71 16.06
N LYS A 81 -4.80 -12.18 16.02
CA LYS A 81 -5.19 -13.55 16.44
C LYS A 81 -5.77 -14.33 15.25
N PRO A 82 -5.63 -15.67 15.23
CA PRO A 82 -6.24 -16.50 14.18
C PRO A 82 -7.77 -16.37 14.09
N THR A 83 -8.41 -15.96 15.18
CA THR A 83 -9.87 -15.75 15.28
C THR A 83 -10.33 -14.38 14.79
N ASP A 84 -9.40 -13.48 14.47
CA ASP A 84 -9.75 -12.16 13.97
C ASP A 84 -10.36 -12.26 12.55
N THR A 85 -11.17 -11.30 12.18
CA THR A 85 -11.72 -11.21 10.82
C THR A 85 -10.58 -11.08 9.82
N PRO A 86 -10.55 -11.90 8.75
CA PRO A 86 -9.54 -11.77 7.70
C PRO A 86 -9.58 -10.41 7.01
N VAL A 87 -8.41 -9.82 6.82
CA VAL A 87 -8.24 -8.52 6.16
C VAL A 87 -7.28 -8.68 4.97
N ARG A 88 -7.61 -8.06 3.86
CA ARG A 88 -6.76 -8.02 2.66
C ARG A 88 -5.99 -6.71 2.60
N VAL A 89 -4.70 -6.78 2.34
CA VAL A 89 -3.82 -5.60 2.27
C VAL A 89 -2.96 -5.67 1.03
N LEU A 90 -2.96 -4.59 0.25
CA LEU A 90 -2.04 -4.40 -0.86
C LEU A 90 -1.22 -3.15 -0.62
N LEU A 91 0.10 -3.30 -0.59
CA LEU A 91 1.03 -2.18 -0.59
C LEU A 91 1.71 -2.10 -1.96
N MET A 92 1.86 -0.91 -2.48
CA MET A 92 2.53 -0.67 -3.75
C MET A 92 3.50 0.50 -3.63
N ALA A 93 4.58 0.48 -4.42
CA ALA A 93 5.49 1.60 -4.58
C ALA A 93 6.09 1.59 -5.98
N GLY A 94 6.48 2.74 -6.50
CA GLY A 94 7.20 2.85 -7.76
C GLY A 94 8.68 2.54 -7.58
N GLN A 95 9.29 1.92 -8.56
CA GLN A 95 10.71 1.53 -8.56
C GLN A 95 11.65 2.71 -8.26
N TYR A 96 11.33 3.89 -8.79
CA TYR A 96 12.15 5.09 -8.66
C TYR A 96 11.74 6.00 -7.48
N GLU A 97 11.28 5.39 -6.38
CA GLU A 97 10.96 6.14 -5.16
C GLU A 97 12.06 6.09 -4.08
N GLU A 98 13.13 5.33 -4.31
CA GLU A 98 14.34 5.30 -3.46
C GLU A 98 15.63 5.64 -4.21
N ALA A 99 15.57 5.72 -5.53
CA ALA A 99 16.66 6.12 -6.37
C ALA A 99 16.13 6.91 -7.58
N LEU A 100 16.88 7.83 -8.10
CA LEU A 100 16.50 8.58 -9.29
C LEU A 100 16.50 7.67 -10.53
N ARG A 101 15.66 8.03 -11.50
CA ARG A 101 15.79 7.49 -12.85
C ARG A 101 17.20 7.81 -13.39
N PRO A 102 17.86 6.89 -14.10
CA PRO A 102 19.23 7.09 -14.58
C PRO A 102 19.45 8.37 -15.42
N THR A 103 18.39 8.86 -16.07
CA THR A 103 18.42 10.06 -16.91
C THR A 103 17.93 11.33 -16.20
N ALA A 104 17.47 11.22 -14.96
CA ALA A 104 16.93 12.38 -14.22
C ALA A 104 18.07 13.36 -13.89
N TRP A 105 17.90 14.62 -14.31
CA TRP A 105 18.84 15.73 -14.06
C TRP A 105 20.30 15.44 -14.46
N ALA A 106 20.50 14.76 -15.59
CA ALA A 106 21.84 14.48 -16.12
C ALA A 106 22.70 15.74 -16.34
N GLU A 107 22.07 16.90 -16.53
CA GLU A 107 22.72 18.20 -16.72
C GLU A 107 23.10 18.91 -15.40
N ASP A 108 22.62 18.41 -14.24
CA ASP A 108 22.91 18.94 -12.90
C ASP A 108 23.25 17.81 -11.92
N PRO A 109 24.48 17.33 -11.90
CA PRO A 109 24.91 16.22 -11.06
C PRO A 109 24.79 16.47 -9.56
N GLU A 110 24.94 17.71 -9.11
CA GLU A 110 24.82 18.05 -7.69
C GLU A 110 23.36 17.99 -7.24
N ARG A 111 22.45 18.47 -8.07
CA ARG A 111 21.01 18.36 -7.81
C ARG A 111 20.58 16.91 -7.84
N ALA A 112 21.06 16.14 -8.79
CA ALA A 112 20.80 14.71 -8.86
C ALA A 112 21.24 13.99 -7.58
N ALA A 113 22.47 14.22 -7.13
CA ALA A 113 22.98 13.59 -5.91
C ALA A 113 22.19 13.96 -4.65
N ARG A 114 21.78 15.24 -4.51
CA ARG A 114 20.95 15.68 -3.38
C ARG A 114 19.58 15.01 -3.39
N ALA A 115 18.95 14.92 -4.55
CA ALA A 115 17.64 14.33 -4.70
C ALA A 115 17.69 12.80 -4.47
N ASP A 116 18.71 12.12 -4.97
CA ASP A 116 18.91 10.69 -4.76
C ASP A 116 19.12 10.38 -3.28
N ALA A 117 19.95 11.15 -2.58
CA ALA A 117 20.14 11.02 -1.14
C ALA A 117 18.83 11.27 -0.36
N ASP A 118 17.97 12.16 -0.82
CA ASP A 118 16.66 12.43 -0.21
C ASP A 118 15.70 11.26 -0.38
N LEU A 119 15.64 10.68 -1.57
CA LEU A 119 14.84 9.49 -1.88
C LEU A 119 15.32 8.29 -1.03
N ALA A 120 16.61 8.03 -1.01
CA ALA A 120 17.21 6.96 -0.21
C ALA A 120 16.90 7.12 1.29
N ARG A 121 16.98 8.34 1.82
CA ARG A 121 16.65 8.63 3.23
C ARG A 121 15.18 8.37 3.54
N ARG A 122 14.27 8.68 2.62
CA ARG A 122 12.83 8.40 2.79
C ARG A 122 12.55 6.91 2.82
N GLY A 123 13.28 6.12 2.07
CA GLY A 123 13.15 4.67 2.07
C GLY A 123 11.73 4.19 1.70
N GLN A 124 11.12 4.80 0.70
CA GLN A 124 9.69 4.63 0.38
C GLN A 124 9.35 3.18 0.02
N VAL A 125 10.15 2.57 -0.87
CA VAL A 125 9.96 1.20 -1.35
C VAL A 125 10.28 0.18 -0.25
N THR A 126 11.43 0.36 0.39
CA THR A 126 11.90 -0.53 1.47
C THR A 126 10.93 -0.56 2.62
N ARG A 127 10.45 0.61 3.09
CA ARG A 127 9.49 0.68 4.19
C ARG A 127 8.13 0.09 3.85
N ALA A 128 7.65 0.28 2.64
CA ALA A 128 6.40 -0.35 2.19
C ALA A 128 6.54 -1.88 2.12
N ARG A 129 7.68 -2.36 1.62
CA ARG A 129 7.98 -3.79 1.56
C ARG A 129 8.12 -4.42 2.96
N ASP A 130 8.79 -3.73 3.89
CA ASP A 130 8.96 -4.21 5.25
C ASP A 130 7.62 -4.22 6.02
N ALA A 131 6.79 -3.19 5.85
CA ALA A 131 5.42 -3.19 6.38
C ALA A 131 4.61 -4.39 5.86
N ALA A 132 4.69 -4.69 4.56
CA ALA A 132 4.03 -5.86 3.99
C ALA A 132 4.56 -7.17 4.60
N ARG A 133 5.87 -7.30 4.78
CA ARG A 133 6.48 -8.48 5.42
C ARG A 133 5.99 -8.68 6.86
N HIS A 134 5.96 -7.61 7.67
CA HIS A 134 5.45 -7.68 9.03
C HIS A 134 3.98 -8.10 9.05
N LEU A 135 3.15 -7.48 8.23
CA LEU A 135 1.72 -7.82 8.14
C LEU A 135 1.50 -9.26 7.66
N ALA A 136 2.31 -9.75 6.72
CA ALA A 136 2.19 -11.11 6.18
C ALA A 136 2.51 -12.21 7.20
N THR A 137 3.22 -11.89 8.28
CA THR A 137 3.47 -12.86 9.38
C THR A 137 2.29 -12.96 10.35
N ALA A 138 1.34 -12.02 10.28
CA ALA A 138 0.22 -11.97 11.19
C ALA A 138 -0.92 -12.91 10.76
N PRO A 139 -1.58 -13.60 11.70
CA PRO A 139 -2.73 -14.42 11.37
C PRO A 139 -3.90 -13.57 10.85
N ALA A 140 -4.77 -14.20 10.06
CA ALA A 140 -5.93 -13.55 9.43
C ALA A 140 -5.59 -12.31 8.59
N MET A 141 -4.40 -12.32 7.96
CA MET A 141 -3.94 -11.28 7.04
C MET A 141 -3.61 -11.90 5.68
N LEU A 142 -4.14 -11.32 4.61
CA LEU A 142 -3.83 -11.65 3.22
C LEU A 142 -3.11 -10.44 2.62
N VAL A 143 -1.78 -10.51 2.57
CA VAL A 143 -0.94 -9.35 2.25
C VAL A 143 -0.18 -9.58 0.96
N ASP A 144 -0.20 -8.56 0.10
CA ASP A 144 0.59 -8.51 -1.12
C ASP A 144 1.40 -7.21 -1.19
N PHE A 145 2.56 -7.26 -1.84
CA PHE A 145 3.41 -6.11 -2.12
C PHE A 145 3.82 -6.08 -3.59
N ASN A 146 3.62 -4.94 -4.24
CA ASN A 146 4.01 -4.77 -5.63
C ASN A 146 4.93 -3.55 -5.80
N GLU A 147 6.16 -3.79 -6.22
CA GLU A 147 7.03 -2.76 -6.77
C GLU A 147 6.72 -2.58 -8.25
N ILE A 148 6.33 -1.37 -8.65
CA ILE A 148 5.91 -1.09 -10.02
C ILE A 148 7.10 -0.58 -10.82
N ALA A 149 7.59 -1.41 -11.72
CA ALA A 149 8.74 -1.12 -12.55
C ALA A 149 8.54 0.11 -13.42
N GLY A 150 9.58 0.93 -13.54
CA GLY A 150 9.59 2.13 -14.37
C GLY A 150 8.86 3.34 -13.77
N GLU A 151 8.19 3.23 -12.62
CA GLU A 151 7.39 4.29 -12.04
C GLU A 151 8.12 5.02 -10.90
N ASP A 152 7.86 6.31 -10.76
CA ASP A 152 8.21 7.16 -9.63
C ASP A 152 6.97 7.52 -8.80
N HIS A 153 7.14 8.36 -7.78
CA HIS A 153 6.07 8.73 -6.86
C HIS A 153 4.82 9.34 -7.52
N GLY A 154 4.99 10.06 -8.62
CA GLY A 154 3.88 10.67 -9.37
C GLY A 154 3.30 9.74 -10.42
N SER A 155 4.17 9.12 -11.22
CA SER A 155 3.76 8.29 -12.34
C SER A 155 3.18 6.93 -11.91
N VAL A 156 3.44 6.49 -10.68
CA VAL A 156 2.89 5.24 -10.13
C VAL A 156 1.37 5.22 -10.03
N ILE A 157 0.73 6.39 -9.90
CA ILE A 157 -0.72 6.49 -9.62
C ILE A 157 -1.57 5.76 -10.67
N PRO A 158 -1.50 6.07 -11.98
CA PRO A 158 -2.33 5.39 -12.97
C PRO A 158 -2.05 3.89 -13.07
N ALA A 159 -0.78 3.47 -12.90
CA ALA A 159 -0.40 2.07 -12.93
C ALA A 159 -0.91 1.29 -11.70
N ALA A 160 -0.95 1.94 -10.55
CA ALA A 160 -1.40 1.35 -9.29
C ALA A 160 -2.92 1.29 -9.14
N ILE A 161 -3.66 2.29 -9.66
CA ILE A 161 -5.12 2.34 -9.52
C ILE A 161 -5.77 1.09 -10.14
N GLY A 162 -5.41 0.72 -11.35
CA GLY A 162 -5.97 -0.47 -12.00
C GLY A 162 -5.72 -1.75 -11.21
N ARG A 163 -4.52 -1.92 -10.66
CA ARG A 163 -4.18 -3.06 -9.79
C ARG A 163 -4.95 -3.02 -8.48
N GLY A 164 -5.03 -1.85 -7.86
CA GLY A 164 -5.78 -1.65 -6.62
C GLY A 164 -7.27 -1.96 -6.78
N VAL A 165 -7.91 -1.46 -7.82
CA VAL A 165 -9.32 -1.76 -8.14
C VAL A 165 -9.50 -3.27 -8.36
N GLY A 166 -8.62 -3.90 -9.16
CA GLY A 166 -8.63 -5.35 -9.36
C GLY A 166 -8.50 -6.14 -8.07
N PHE A 167 -7.58 -5.75 -7.19
CA PHE A 167 -7.39 -6.37 -5.88
C PHE A 167 -8.64 -6.22 -4.98
N GLY A 168 -9.22 -5.02 -4.92
CA GLY A 168 -10.43 -4.75 -4.14
C GLY A 168 -11.64 -5.54 -4.62
N LEU A 169 -11.82 -5.69 -5.93
CA LEU A 169 -12.98 -6.38 -6.50
C LEU A 169 -12.83 -7.91 -6.54
N PHE A 170 -11.62 -8.42 -6.80
CA PHE A 170 -11.42 -9.84 -7.13
C PHE A 170 -10.46 -10.58 -6.19
N GLY A 171 -9.74 -9.89 -5.32
CA GLY A 171 -8.74 -10.44 -4.41
C GLY A 171 -7.34 -10.62 -5.02
N ALA A 172 -6.40 -11.19 -4.25
CA ALA A 172 -4.99 -11.27 -4.61
C ALA A 172 -4.70 -12.11 -5.88
N ALA A 173 -5.53 -13.07 -6.23
CA ALA A 173 -5.31 -13.98 -7.35
C ALA A 173 -5.27 -13.31 -8.73
N THR A 174 -5.83 -12.09 -8.86
CA THR A 174 -5.86 -11.36 -10.14
C THR A 174 -4.68 -10.42 -10.35
N VAL A 175 -3.92 -10.13 -9.31
CA VAL A 175 -2.78 -9.20 -9.35
C VAL A 175 -1.48 -9.93 -9.75
N ALA A 176 -1.39 -11.23 -9.52
CA ALA A 176 -0.21 -12.06 -9.82
C ALA A 176 -0.03 -12.45 -11.30
N ALA A 177 -1.02 -12.23 -12.16
CA ALA A 177 -0.97 -12.60 -13.57
C ALA A 177 -0.49 -11.44 -14.48
N GLY A 178 0.64 -10.81 -14.16
CA GLY A 178 1.41 -10.04 -15.13
C GLY A 178 2.14 -10.99 -16.09
N PRO A 179 2.28 -10.68 -17.40
CA PRO A 179 2.96 -11.54 -18.35
C PRO A 179 4.47 -11.57 -18.07
N GLY A 180 4.91 -12.56 -17.28
CA GLY A 180 6.34 -12.71 -16.96
C GLY A 180 6.69 -13.88 -16.03
N ALA A 181 5.74 -14.53 -15.40
CA ALA A 181 5.99 -15.63 -14.47
C ALA A 181 5.60 -17.00 -15.08
N GLY A 182 6.16 -17.31 -16.24
CA GLY A 182 5.87 -18.59 -16.88
C GLY A 182 6.92 -18.94 -17.92
N ALA A 183 8.00 -19.56 -17.52
CA ALA A 183 8.79 -20.55 -18.29
C ALA A 183 10.16 -20.79 -17.63
N GLN A 184 10.20 -21.50 -16.52
CA GLN A 184 11.34 -22.35 -16.18
C GLN A 184 10.79 -23.72 -15.84
N SER A 185 10.53 -24.52 -16.86
CA SER A 185 10.34 -25.95 -16.71
C SER A 185 11.18 -26.70 -17.77
N HIS A 186 12.13 -27.43 -17.25
CA HIS A 186 12.65 -28.69 -17.80
C HIS A 186 13.28 -28.70 -19.21
N LEU A 187 14.60 -28.67 -19.25
CA LEU A 187 15.36 -29.50 -20.17
C LEU A 187 16.36 -30.31 -19.33
N THR A 188 15.92 -31.47 -18.89
CA THR A 188 16.78 -32.64 -18.67
C THR A 188 16.67 -33.49 -19.92
N GLY A 189 17.80 -33.77 -20.53
CA GLY A 189 18.03 -34.62 -21.66
C GLY A 189 19.51 -34.64 -21.97
#